data_b83967b95691173f6239d69ff13060b5
#
_entry.id   b83967b95691173f6239d69ff13060b5
#
_cell.length_a   1.000
_cell.length_b   1.000
_cell.length_c   1.000
_cell.angle_alpha   90.00
_cell.angle_beta   90.00
_cell.angle_gamma   90.00
#
_symmetry.space_group_name_H-M   'P 1'
#
loop_
_entity.id
_entity.type
_entity.pdbx_description
1 polymer ?
#
loop_
_entity_poly.entity_id
_entity_poly.type
_entity_poly.pdbx_seq_one_letter_code
_entity_poly.pdbx_strand_id
1 'polypeptide(L)'
;MLKYIIVFAGASLLTISLPAKAQEQRDIVALSSEEIMTPSDTVSRKETVIVDGVELNEKQLKRYYRQLRKDSIRAHKNVWWSVLGGPSYTPEASFGVGGAVLASFRMNKQDTISQRSFLPAGLNLSINGTIVVAGAGTFFFNENRFRIYMNYGYRNEPSHYYGKGFEKAETIERGDSTTRFHRSYFQLYPRFVWEVRPHFYLGGLFDLNYTRVSDVNPVMEKDPYFQQFKRKYFNVGIGGLIQYDTRDDVATPTRGMLLGANFKLFGKYLGGAYNYEIIELEYRQFKNVFRPRSTLAWIAKSQIGLGDVPFTELPTFGSPFDLRGYYMGKYRDKSMAYGIVEYRHMFGSPAKYKSGNFWAKCGFVAWVGTGTIGETPFDWNKWKLNFGAGLRFQMQPGKNFRLDIGKEPGQPGMQVYMNMTEAF
;
A
#
# COMPACT_ATOMS: atom_id res chain seq x y z
N MET A 1 9.25 6.30 -3.85
CA MET A 1 8.45 7.48 -3.52
C MET A 1 6.94 7.17 -3.36
N LEU A 2 6.33 6.40 -4.24
CA LEU A 2 4.94 5.92 -4.12
C LEU A 2 4.64 5.22 -2.77
N LYS A 3 5.65 4.59 -2.17
CA LYS A 3 5.58 3.83 -0.94
C LYS A 3 5.27 4.66 0.31
N TYR A 4 5.69 5.92 0.35
CA TYR A 4 5.56 6.74 1.55
C TYR A 4 4.18 7.37 1.74
N ILE A 5 3.43 7.55 0.66
CA ILE A 5 2.06 8.06 0.74
C ILE A 5 1.11 6.99 1.26
N ILE A 6 1.38 5.73 0.94
CA ILE A 6 0.56 4.59 1.39
C ILE A 6 0.76 4.28 2.88
N VAL A 7 1.92 4.62 3.48
CA VAL A 7 2.20 4.33 4.90
C VAL A 7 1.20 4.98 5.84
N PHE A 8 0.70 6.17 5.50
CA PHE A 8 -0.21 6.93 6.36
C PHE A 8 -1.66 6.90 5.93
N ALA A 9 -1.89 6.66 4.66
CA ALA A 9 -3.21 6.21 4.26
C ALA A 9 -3.56 4.83 4.86
N GLY A 10 -2.60 4.21 5.53
CA GLY A 10 -2.74 2.94 6.25
C GLY A 10 -3.80 2.92 7.33
N ALA A 11 -4.19 4.06 7.88
CA ALA A 11 -5.39 4.12 8.69
C ALA A 11 -6.65 3.91 7.84
N SER A 12 -6.59 3.96 6.48
CA SER A 12 -7.82 4.05 5.72
C SER A 12 -7.77 3.99 4.21
N LEU A 13 -6.74 3.49 3.57
CA LEU A 13 -6.86 3.23 2.13
C LEU A 13 -7.73 2.01 1.87
N LEU A 14 -8.98 2.33 1.84
CA LEU A 14 -10.12 1.49 1.53
C LEU A 14 -10.26 1.35 0.02
N THR A 15 -9.53 0.45 -0.61
CA THR A 15 -9.91 -0.02 -1.93
C THR A 15 -11.06 -1.01 -1.77
N ILE A 16 -12.25 -0.63 -2.20
CA ILE A 16 -13.34 -1.56 -2.38
C ILE A 16 -13.10 -2.19 -3.74
N SER A 17 -12.49 -3.36 -3.75
CA SER A 17 -12.64 -4.24 -4.88
C SER A 17 -13.96 -4.97 -4.69
N LEU A 18 -14.86 -4.79 -5.58
CA LEU A 18 -15.88 -5.78 -5.83
C LEU A 18 -15.17 -6.96 -6.50
N PRO A 19 -15.41 -8.19 -6.06
CA PRO A 19 -14.88 -9.33 -6.77
C PRO A 19 -15.37 -9.31 -8.21
N ALA A 20 -14.48 -9.65 -9.15
CA ALA A 20 -14.82 -9.91 -10.54
C ALA A 20 -15.61 -11.24 -10.62
N LYS A 21 -16.83 -11.24 -10.16
CA LYS A 21 -17.81 -12.32 -10.30
C LYS A 21 -19.11 -11.75 -10.85
N ALA A 22 -19.06 -11.33 -12.11
CA ALA A 22 -20.25 -11.01 -12.88
C ALA A 22 -21.19 -12.22 -13.02
N GLN A 23 -20.73 -13.42 -12.71
CA GLN A 23 -21.51 -14.65 -12.79
C GLN A 23 -22.30 -14.93 -11.52
N GLU A 24 -21.71 -14.68 -10.35
CA GLU A 24 -22.41 -14.86 -9.06
C GLU A 24 -23.43 -13.76 -8.77
N GLN A 25 -23.32 -12.61 -9.46
CA GLN A 25 -24.25 -11.51 -9.33
C GLN A 25 -25.58 -11.77 -10.07
N ARG A 26 -25.61 -12.63 -11.08
CA ARG A 26 -26.85 -13.04 -11.77
C ARG A 26 -27.72 -13.93 -10.89
N ASP A 27 -27.11 -14.78 -10.08
CA ASP A 27 -27.85 -15.67 -9.18
C ASP A 27 -28.40 -14.92 -7.94
N ILE A 28 -27.81 -13.79 -7.55
CA ILE A 28 -28.31 -12.95 -6.44
C ILE A 28 -29.46 -12.04 -6.88
N VAL A 29 -29.51 -11.64 -8.15
CA VAL A 29 -30.60 -10.81 -8.71
C VAL A 29 -31.85 -11.64 -8.99
N ALA A 30 -31.73 -12.97 -9.13
CA ALA A 30 -32.84 -13.87 -9.33
C ALA A 30 -33.64 -14.21 -8.03
N LEU A 31 -33.14 -13.82 -6.86
CA LEU A 31 -33.96 -13.84 -5.64
C LEU A 31 -34.86 -12.61 -5.66
N SER A 32 -36.03 -12.78 -6.25
CA SER A 32 -37.11 -11.79 -6.23
C SER A 32 -37.46 -11.44 -4.77
N SER A 33 -37.94 -10.23 -4.57
CA SER A 33 -38.32 -9.66 -3.28
C SER A 33 -39.44 -10.43 -2.52
N GLU A 34 -39.89 -11.56 -3.05
CA GLU A 34 -41.01 -12.31 -2.52
C GLU A 34 -40.67 -13.56 -1.70
N GLU A 35 -39.40 -14.02 -1.69
CA GLU A 35 -38.98 -15.19 -0.89
C GLU A 35 -38.13 -14.87 0.32
N ILE A 36 -38.23 -13.68 0.90
CA ILE A 36 -37.69 -13.47 2.24
C ILE A 36 -38.73 -13.99 3.23
N MET A 37 -38.70 -15.29 3.50
CA MET A 37 -39.49 -15.88 4.60
C MET A 37 -39.20 -15.11 5.87
N THR A 38 -40.21 -14.42 6.39
CA THR A 38 -40.26 -14.00 7.79
C THR A 38 -40.26 -15.25 8.65
N PRO A 39 -39.36 -15.43 9.62
CA PRO A 39 -39.45 -16.55 10.53
C PRO A 39 -40.75 -16.42 11.37
N SER A 40 -41.67 -17.34 11.22
CA SER A 40 -42.76 -17.50 12.19
C SER A 40 -42.18 -17.97 13.52
N ASP A 41 -42.57 -17.30 14.59
CA ASP A 41 -42.26 -17.68 15.97
C ASP A 41 -42.97 -19.00 16.31
N THR A 42 -42.28 -20.09 16.17
CA THR A 42 -42.46 -21.35 16.91
C THR A 42 -41.61 -22.43 16.26
N VAL A 43 -40.52 -22.81 16.87
CA VAL A 43 -40.09 -24.18 17.12
C VAL A 43 -38.65 -24.19 17.69
N SER A 44 -38.52 -24.66 18.87
CA SER A 44 -37.28 -25.01 19.56
C SER A 44 -36.64 -26.26 18.89
N ARG A 45 -35.93 -26.06 17.79
CA ARG A 45 -34.91 -27.00 17.31
C ARG A 45 -33.69 -26.15 16.86
N LYS A 46 -32.51 -26.57 17.27
CA LYS A 46 -31.26 -26.00 16.76
C LYS A 46 -31.10 -26.38 15.27
N GLU A 47 -31.85 -25.71 14.41
CA GLU A 47 -31.68 -25.86 12.97
C GLU A 47 -30.40 -25.15 12.58
N THR A 48 -29.39 -25.93 12.21
CA THR A 48 -28.20 -25.43 11.55
C THR A 48 -28.43 -25.52 10.05
N VAL A 49 -28.15 -24.39 9.35
CA VAL A 49 -28.22 -24.31 7.89
C VAL A 49 -26.81 -24.36 7.34
N ILE A 50 -26.59 -25.20 6.33
CA ILE A 50 -25.29 -25.28 5.65
C ILE A 50 -25.22 -24.20 4.57
N VAL A 51 -24.26 -23.27 4.70
CA VAL A 51 -23.98 -22.22 3.72
C VAL A 51 -22.52 -22.34 3.31
N ASP A 52 -22.23 -22.50 2.01
CA ASP A 52 -20.88 -22.71 1.48
C ASP A 52 -20.11 -23.81 2.23
N GLY A 53 -20.78 -24.92 2.57
CA GLY A 53 -20.19 -26.07 3.31
C GLY A 53 -19.92 -25.78 4.80
N VAL A 54 -20.49 -24.72 5.37
CA VAL A 54 -20.34 -24.33 6.77
C VAL A 54 -21.69 -24.38 7.47
N GLU A 55 -21.78 -25.13 8.57
CA GLU A 55 -22.95 -25.10 9.44
C GLU A 55 -23.03 -23.77 10.20
N LEU A 56 -24.14 -23.06 10.04
CA LEU A 56 -24.43 -21.81 10.71
C LEU A 56 -25.67 -21.98 11.59
N ASN A 57 -25.56 -21.57 12.85
CA ASN A 57 -26.73 -21.47 13.72
C ASN A 57 -27.57 -20.24 13.36
N GLU A 58 -28.81 -20.16 13.86
CA GLU A 58 -29.75 -19.09 13.54
C GLU A 58 -29.15 -17.66 13.72
N LYS A 59 -28.42 -17.43 14.81
CA LYS A 59 -27.79 -16.12 15.07
C LYS A 59 -26.71 -15.80 14.05
N GLN A 60 -25.93 -16.79 13.63
CA GLN A 60 -24.89 -16.66 12.61
C GLN A 60 -25.52 -16.46 11.22
N LEU A 61 -26.60 -17.16 10.92
CA LEU A 61 -27.37 -17.03 9.68
C LEU A 61 -27.98 -15.62 9.55
N LYS A 62 -28.64 -15.11 10.60
CA LYS A 62 -29.13 -13.72 10.64
C LYS A 62 -28.01 -12.68 10.40
N ARG A 63 -26.82 -12.90 10.94
CA ARG A 63 -25.66 -12.03 10.69
C ARG A 63 -25.18 -12.14 9.25
N TYR A 64 -25.12 -13.34 8.69
CA TYR A 64 -24.71 -13.61 7.32
C TYR A 64 -25.63 -12.87 6.33
N TYR A 65 -26.95 -13.03 6.42
CA TYR A 65 -27.92 -12.33 5.56
C TYR A 65 -27.90 -10.81 5.77
N ARG A 66 -27.73 -10.35 7.00
CA ARG A 66 -27.56 -8.91 7.27
C ARG A 66 -26.32 -8.35 6.57
N GLN A 67 -25.25 -9.09 6.54
CA GLN A 67 -24.03 -8.67 5.84
C GLN A 67 -24.23 -8.66 4.32
N LEU A 68 -24.84 -9.69 3.75
CA LEU A 68 -25.19 -9.72 2.32
C LEU A 68 -26.06 -8.53 1.93
N ARG A 69 -27.11 -8.23 2.71
CA ARG A 69 -27.98 -7.07 2.46
C ARG A 69 -27.20 -5.75 2.52
N LYS A 70 -26.31 -5.59 3.48
CA LYS A 70 -25.45 -4.40 3.56
C LYS A 70 -24.55 -4.26 2.34
N ASP A 71 -23.96 -5.35 1.89
CA ASP A 71 -23.08 -5.37 0.73
C ASP A 71 -23.85 -5.05 -0.56
N SER A 72 -25.06 -5.59 -0.72
CA SER A 72 -25.97 -5.26 -1.82
C SER A 72 -26.36 -3.78 -1.83
N ILE A 73 -26.81 -3.22 -0.69
CA ILE A 73 -27.14 -1.79 -0.58
C ILE A 73 -25.95 -0.91 -0.95
N ARG A 74 -24.75 -1.26 -0.50
CA ARG A 74 -23.52 -0.52 -0.83
C ARG A 74 -23.21 -0.57 -2.32
N ALA A 75 -23.42 -1.72 -2.96
CA ALA A 75 -23.18 -1.89 -4.38
C ALA A 75 -24.05 -0.97 -5.25
N HIS A 76 -25.30 -0.68 -4.81
CA HIS A 76 -26.25 0.15 -5.56
C HIS A 76 -26.17 1.64 -5.26
N LYS A 77 -25.52 2.07 -4.19
CA LYS A 77 -25.35 3.51 -3.88
C LYS A 77 -24.41 4.18 -4.87
N ASN A 78 -24.80 5.33 -5.41
CA ASN A 78 -23.92 6.12 -6.30
C ASN A 78 -22.66 6.60 -5.59
N VAL A 79 -22.81 7.17 -4.39
CA VAL A 79 -21.69 7.61 -3.54
C VAL A 79 -21.81 6.92 -2.19
N TRP A 80 -20.70 6.45 -1.70
CA TRP A 80 -20.61 5.87 -0.37
C TRP A 80 -19.40 6.42 0.37
N TRP A 81 -19.62 6.79 1.62
CA TRP A 81 -18.57 7.29 2.50
C TRP A 81 -18.19 6.25 3.53
N SER A 82 -16.91 6.14 3.80
CA SER A 82 -16.37 5.34 4.89
C SER A 82 -15.41 6.20 5.71
N VAL A 83 -15.57 6.14 7.01
CA VAL A 83 -14.64 6.76 7.95
C VAL A 83 -13.95 5.65 8.72
N LEU A 84 -12.65 5.75 8.85
CA LEU A 84 -11.83 4.82 9.60
C LEU A 84 -10.82 5.61 10.44
N GLY A 85 -10.49 5.10 11.60
CA GLY A 85 -9.45 5.69 12.44
C GLY A 85 -8.94 4.66 13.44
N GLY A 86 -7.76 4.92 13.96
CA GLY A 86 -7.14 4.04 14.93
C GLY A 86 -5.70 4.43 15.28
N PRO A 87 -5.10 3.68 16.20
CA PRO A 87 -3.70 3.85 16.54
C PRO A 87 -2.80 3.46 15.36
N SER A 88 -1.67 4.12 15.26
CA SER A 88 -0.61 3.85 14.28
C SER A 88 0.74 3.79 14.98
N TYR A 89 1.63 2.99 14.44
CA TYR A 89 3.02 2.92 14.90
C TYR A 89 3.96 2.56 13.77
N THR A 90 5.03 3.31 13.65
CA THR A 90 6.23 2.93 12.90
C THR A 90 7.46 3.36 13.69
N PRO A 91 8.62 2.70 13.48
CA PRO A 91 9.85 3.06 14.21
C PRO A 91 10.27 4.53 14.04
N GLU A 92 9.92 5.14 12.91
CA GLU A 92 10.26 6.53 12.57
C GLU A 92 9.24 7.53 13.11
N ALA A 93 7.95 7.22 12.94
CA ALA A 93 6.87 8.11 13.36
C ALA A 93 6.48 7.95 14.83
N SER A 94 6.94 6.87 15.50
CA SER A 94 6.53 6.52 16.85
C SER A 94 5.02 6.27 16.96
N PHE A 95 4.45 6.34 18.16
CA PHE A 95 3.01 6.21 18.36
C PHE A 95 2.25 7.42 17.82
N GLY A 96 1.12 7.15 17.17
CA GLY A 96 0.25 8.17 16.62
C GLY A 96 -1.20 7.75 16.58
N VAL A 97 -2.04 8.68 16.18
CA VAL A 97 -3.45 8.44 15.86
C VAL A 97 -3.71 8.91 14.45
N GLY A 98 -4.30 8.03 13.66
CA GLY A 98 -4.67 8.31 12.29
C GLY A 98 -6.16 8.19 12.06
N GLY A 99 -6.67 8.98 11.13
CA GLY A 99 -8.03 8.87 10.64
C GLY A 99 -8.08 9.15 9.14
N ALA A 100 -9.08 8.61 8.45
CA ALA A 100 -9.32 8.94 7.07
C ALA A 100 -10.79 8.81 6.70
N VAL A 101 -11.12 9.58 5.71
CA VAL A 101 -12.40 9.56 5.02
C VAL A 101 -12.17 9.03 3.60
N LEU A 102 -12.98 8.10 3.18
CA LEU A 102 -12.98 7.57 1.82
C LEU A 102 -14.31 7.86 1.16
N ALA A 103 -14.28 8.56 0.03
CA ALA A 103 -15.39 8.61 -0.91
C ALA A 103 -15.25 7.49 -1.95
N SER A 104 -16.27 6.67 -2.12
CA SER A 104 -16.36 5.68 -3.22
C SER A 104 -17.58 5.99 -4.07
N PHE A 105 -17.39 6.14 -5.39
CA PHE A 105 -18.42 6.61 -6.31
C PHE A 105 -18.23 6.03 -7.71
N ARG A 106 -19.27 6.13 -8.54
CA ARG A 106 -19.19 5.82 -9.97
C ARG A 106 -19.03 7.14 -10.75
N MET A 107 -18.06 7.21 -11.66
CA MET A 107 -17.84 8.38 -12.52
C MET A 107 -19.02 8.56 -13.49
N ASN A 108 -19.52 7.47 -14.07
CA ASN A 108 -20.72 7.44 -14.87
C ASN A 108 -21.75 6.50 -14.21
N LYS A 109 -22.95 7.02 -13.92
CA LYS A 109 -24.03 6.24 -13.30
C LYS A 109 -24.58 5.14 -14.20
N GLN A 110 -24.49 5.31 -15.52
CA GLN A 110 -24.95 4.34 -16.50
C GLN A 110 -23.93 3.23 -16.75
N ASP A 111 -22.66 3.45 -16.40
CA ASP A 111 -21.60 2.44 -16.53
C ASP A 111 -21.66 1.46 -15.35
N THR A 112 -22.20 0.27 -15.61
CA THR A 112 -22.31 -0.82 -14.63
C THR A 112 -21.09 -1.75 -14.63
N ILE A 113 -20.20 -1.64 -15.62
CA ILE A 113 -19.04 -2.49 -15.81
C ILE A 113 -17.82 -1.92 -15.07
N SER A 114 -17.61 -0.60 -15.13
CA SER A 114 -16.48 0.04 -14.46
C SER A 114 -16.49 -0.21 -12.96
N GLN A 115 -15.30 -0.44 -12.44
CA GLN A 115 -15.07 -0.47 -11.00
C GLN A 115 -15.44 0.88 -10.39
N ARG A 116 -15.71 0.89 -9.10
CA ARG A 116 -15.99 2.14 -8.39
C ARG A 116 -14.72 2.93 -8.20
N SER A 117 -14.76 4.18 -8.57
CA SER A 117 -13.72 5.16 -8.25
C SER A 117 -13.69 5.41 -6.74
N PHE A 118 -12.53 5.75 -6.23
CA PHE A 118 -12.38 6.08 -4.82
C PHE A 118 -11.35 7.19 -4.62
N LEU A 119 -11.62 8.04 -3.64
CA LEU A 119 -10.76 9.14 -3.23
C LEU A 119 -10.66 9.14 -1.70
N PRO A 120 -9.55 8.68 -1.15
CA PRO A 120 -9.29 8.78 0.28
C PRO A 120 -8.64 10.11 0.63
N ALA A 121 -8.92 10.59 1.86
CA ALA A 121 -8.18 11.67 2.51
C ALA A 121 -7.85 11.22 3.93
N GLY A 122 -6.57 11.09 4.23
CA GLY A 122 -6.07 10.63 5.53
C GLY A 122 -5.29 11.70 6.27
N LEU A 123 -5.43 11.71 7.59
CA LEU A 123 -4.62 12.49 8.53
C LEU A 123 -3.98 11.54 9.54
N ASN A 124 -2.71 11.72 9.80
CA ASN A 124 -2.01 11.06 10.91
C ASN A 124 -1.20 12.08 11.72
N LEU A 125 -1.32 11.96 13.04
CA LEU A 125 -0.60 12.77 14.01
C LEU A 125 0.13 11.83 14.95
N SER A 126 1.43 12.07 15.19
CA SER A 126 2.25 11.23 16.07
C SER A 126 2.92 12.05 17.15
N ILE A 127 3.25 11.39 18.26
CA ILE A 127 3.83 12.02 19.46
C ILE A 127 5.23 12.64 19.22
N ASN A 128 5.94 12.22 18.17
CA ASN A 128 7.23 12.79 17.79
C ASN A 128 7.10 14.04 16.89
N GLY A 129 5.91 14.61 16.73
CA GLY A 129 5.64 15.79 15.91
C GLY A 129 5.39 15.50 14.42
N THR A 130 5.24 14.23 14.02
CA THR A 130 4.87 13.87 12.66
C THR A 130 3.44 14.29 12.34
N ILE A 131 3.27 15.02 11.25
CA ILE A 131 1.97 15.38 10.66
C ILE A 131 1.95 14.89 9.22
N VAL A 132 0.98 14.05 8.88
CA VAL A 132 0.79 13.58 7.51
C VAL A 132 -0.65 13.76 7.09
N VAL A 133 -0.84 14.42 5.96
CA VAL A 133 -2.10 14.50 5.24
C VAL A 133 -1.87 13.89 3.86
N ALA A 134 -2.49 12.77 3.54
CA ALA A 134 -2.22 12.09 2.27
C ALA A 134 -3.40 11.26 1.77
N GLY A 135 -3.39 10.96 0.48
CA GLY A 135 -4.33 10.06 -0.16
C GLY A 135 -3.78 9.46 -1.46
N ALA A 136 -4.35 8.33 -1.85
CA ALA A 136 -4.07 7.68 -3.13
C ALA A 136 -5.38 7.20 -3.77
N GLY A 137 -6.01 8.08 -4.56
CA GLY A 137 -7.25 7.81 -5.27
C GLY A 137 -7.06 7.03 -6.56
N THR A 138 -8.12 6.37 -7.01
CA THR A 138 -8.20 5.78 -8.34
C THR A 138 -9.56 6.09 -8.94
N PHE A 139 -9.55 6.57 -10.16
CA PHE A 139 -10.73 6.90 -10.93
C PHE A 139 -10.81 5.98 -12.14
N PHE A 140 -11.95 5.35 -12.34
CA PHE A 140 -12.20 4.40 -13.43
C PHE A 140 -13.20 4.98 -14.42
N PHE A 141 -12.87 4.87 -15.70
CA PHE A 141 -13.68 5.37 -16.82
C PHE A 141 -13.76 4.32 -17.93
N ASN A 142 -14.76 4.42 -18.78
CA ASN A 142 -14.90 3.64 -20.02
C ASN A 142 -14.69 2.14 -19.80
N GLU A 143 -15.49 1.52 -18.92
CA GLU A 143 -15.39 0.08 -18.63
C GLU A 143 -14.01 -0.35 -18.12
N ASN A 144 -13.36 0.51 -17.32
CA ASN A 144 -12.01 0.37 -16.80
C ASN A 144 -10.86 0.55 -17.81
N ARG A 145 -11.13 0.88 -19.07
CA ARG A 145 -10.11 1.08 -20.09
C ARG A 145 -9.23 2.30 -19.83
N PHE A 146 -9.80 3.34 -19.23
CA PHE A 146 -9.04 4.51 -18.79
C PHE A 146 -9.08 4.63 -17.27
N ARG A 147 -7.91 4.81 -16.67
CA ARG A 147 -7.76 4.96 -15.22
C ARG A 147 -6.87 6.14 -14.90
N ILE A 148 -7.21 6.86 -13.84
CA ILE A 148 -6.34 7.88 -13.24
C ILE A 148 -5.98 7.42 -11.84
N TYR A 149 -4.69 7.23 -11.59
CA TYR A 149 -4.17 7.02 -10.25
C TYR A 149 -3.63 8.34 -9.72
N MET A 150 -4.16 8.82 -8.62
CA MET A 150 -3.82 10.09 -8.02
C MET A 150 -3.20 9.88 -6.65
N ASN A 151 -1.90 10.12 -6.52
CA ASN A 151 -1.26 10.19 -5.21
C ASN A 151 -1.01 11.66 -4.86
N TYR A 152 -1.35 12.03 -3.63
CA TYR A 152 -1.16 13.38 -3.14
C TYR A 152 -0.91 13.36 -1.65
N GLY A 153 -0.16 14.34 -1.16
CA GLY A 153 0.05 14.46 0.26
C GLY A 153 1.03 15.53 0.69
N TYR A 154 0.90 15.87 1.95
CA TYR A 154 1.83 16.68 2.70
C TYR A 154 2.32 15.90 3.91
N ARG A 155 3.61 15.98 4.18
CA ARG A 155 4.26 15.38 5.35
C ARG A 155 5.15 16.40 6.01
N ASN A 156 5.14 16.41 7.32
CA ASN A 156 6.07 17.12 8.15
C ASN A 156 6.51 16.15 9.24
N GLU A 157 7.73 15.63 9.11
CA GLU A 157 8.19 14.51 9.94
C GLU A 157 9.70 14.54 10.20
N PRO A 158 10.14 14.10 11.36
CA PRO A 158 11.54 13.78 11.58
C PRO A 158 11.93 12.60 10.68
N SER A 159 13.10 12.68 10.11
CA SER A 159 13.70 11.69 9.23
C SER A 159 15.15 11.44 9.63
N HIS A 160 15.75 10.38 9.07
CA HIS A 160 17.12 10.04 9.36
C HIS A 160 17.95 9.92 8.06
N TYR A 161 19.18 10.43 8.11
CA TYR A 161 20.14 10.36 7.02
C TYR A 161 21.43 9.74 7.50
N TYR A 162 21.82 8.62 6.92
CA TYR A 162 23.02 7.84 7.26
C TYR A 162 24.11 7.94 6.19
N GLY A 163 24.05 8.99 5.35
CA GLY A 163 24.92 9.09 4.18
C GLY A 163 24.41 8.27 2.98
N LYS A 164 25.19 8.29 1.91
CA LYS A 164 24.96 7.54 0.67
C LYS A 164 25.87 6.32 0.63
N GLY A 165 25.32 5.15 0.24
CA GLY A 165 26.02 3.88 0.15
C GLY A 165 26.01 3.06 1.44
N PHE A 166 26.43 1.80 1.33
CA PHE A 166 26.48 0.87 2.47
C PHE A 166 27.53 1.26 3.51
N GLU A 167 28.73 1.67 3.08
CA GLU A 167 29.85 1.96 3.99
C GLU A 167 29.50 3.03 5.02
N LYS A 168 28.99 4.18 4.57
CA LYS A 168 28.56 5.25 5.48
C LYS A 168 27.39 4.81 6.36
N ALA A 169 26.40 4.13 5.78
CA ALA A 169 25.21 3.69 6.49
C ALA A 169 25.50 2.68 7.61
N GLU A 170 26.57 1.93 7.52
CA GLU A 170 26.97 0.94 8.53
C GLU A 170 27.82 1.52 9.65
N THR A 171 28.55 2.61 9.37
CA THR A 171 29.44 3.28 10.35
C THR A 171 28.71 4.35 11.17
N ILE A 172 27.62 4.93 10.66
CA ILE A 172 26.88 5.99 11.34
C ILE A 172 25.80 5.40 12.23
N GLU A 173 25.93 5.57 13.53
CA GLU A 173 24.92 5.16 14.51
C GLU A 173 23.72 6.12 14.48
N ARG A 174 22.52 5.53 14.66
CA ARG A 174 21.26 6.29 14.73
C ARG A 174 21.23 7.14 16.00
N GLY A 175 20.97 8.41 15.85
CA GLY A 175 20.83 9.34 16.97
C GLY A 175 20.31 10.71 16.53
N ASP A 176 19.83 11.48 17.49
CA ASP A 176 19.31 12.83 17.22
C ASP A 176 20.44 13.78 16.75
N SER A 177 21.64 13.61 17.28
CA SER A 177 22.83 14.41 16.92
C SER A 177 23.60 13.89 15.71
N THR A 178 23.32 12.67 15.22
CA THR A 178 24.08 12.01 14.16
C THR A 178 23.33 11.87 12.87
N THR A 179 22.06 11.47 12.92
CA THR A 179 21.28 11.10 11.72
C THR A 179 19.98 11.87 11.56
N ARG A 180 19.42 12.42 12.65
CA ARG A 180 18.11 13.07 12.61
C ARG A 180 18.15 14.42 11.90
N PHE A 181 17.14 14.66 11.06
CA PHE A 181 16.79 15.96 10.49
C PHE A 181 15.27 16.05 10.35
N HIS A 182 14.77 17.23 10.09
CA HIS A 182 13.33 17.43 9.86
C HIS A 182 13.04 17.64 8.37
N ARG A 183 12.02 16.95 7.84
CA ARG A 183 11.59 17.05 6.44
C ARG A 183 10.14 17.46 6.34
N SER A 184 9.88 18.56 5.65
CA SER A 184 8.56 18.89 5.13
C SER A 184 8.51 18.55 3.64
N TYR A 185 7.50 17.80 3.25
CA TYR A 185 7.39 17.26 1.89
C TYR A 185 5.96 17.34 1.40
N PHE A 186 5.77 17.90 0.20
CA PHE A 186 4.51 17.86 -0.53
C PHE A 186 4.70 17.11 -1.84
N GLN A 187 3.72 16.31 -2.23
CA GLN A 187 3.70 15.66 -3.54
C GLN A 187 2.30 15.63 -4.15
N LEU A 188 2.24 15.83 -5.47
CA LEU A 188 1.11 15.56 -6.34
C LEU A 188 1.59 14.70 -7.51
N TYR A 189 1.09 13.47 -7.60
CA TYR A 189 1.59 12.45 -8.54
C TYR A 189 0.42 11.75 -9.25
N PRO A 190 -0.22 12.39 -10.26
CA PRO A 190 -1.20 11.76 -11.13
C PRO A 190 -0.52 10.87 -12.18
N ARG A 191 -1.17 9.73 -12.45
CA ARG A 191 -0.81 8.80 -13.55
C ARG A 191 -2.06 8.50 -14.34
N PHE A 192 -1.98 8.65 -15.65
CA PHE A 192 -3.05 8.47 -16.61
C PHE A 192 -2.74 7.23 -17.41
N VAL A 193 -3.58 6.19 -17.36
CA VAL A 193 -3.32 4.91 -18.01
C VAL A 193 -4.48 4.47 -18.86
N TRP A 194 -4.18 4.03 -20.08
CA TRP A 194 -5.11 3.47 -21.06
C TRP A 194 -4.82 2.00 -21.30
N GLU A 195 -5.84 1.19 -21.27
CA GLU A 195 -5.79 -0.19 -21.68
C GLU A 195 -5.76 -0.26 -23.22
N VAL A 196 -4.59 -0.57 -23.78
CA VAL A 196 -4.38 -0.67 -25.22
C VAL A 196 -4.61 -2.10 -25.75
N ARG A 197 -4.48 -3.08 -24.86
CA ARG A 197 -4.87 -4.49 -25.06
C ARG A 197 -5.35 -5.06 -23.72
N PRO A 198 -6.09 -6.17 -23.67
CA PRO A 198 -6.53 -6.77 -22.42
C PRO A 198 -5.38 -6.92 -21.43
N HIS A 199 -5.53 -6.32 -20.25
CA HIS A 199 -4.56 -6.27 -19.15
C HIS A 199 -3.26 -5.49 -19.43
N PHE A 200 -3.08 -4.94 -20.63
CA PHE A 200 -1.89 -4.18 -21.01
C PHE A 200 -2.21 -2.69 -21.08
N TYR A 201 -1.53 -1.91 -20.27
CA TYR A 201 -1.77 -0.48 -20.09
C TYR A 201 -0.53 0.33 -20.47
N LEU A 202 -0.74 1.42 -21.20
CA LEU A 202 0.24 2.47 -21.44
C LEU A 202 -0.26 3.76 -20.82
N GLY A 203 0.66 4.60 -20.38
CA GLY A 203 0.25 5.84 -19.74
C GLY A 203 1.32 6.89 -19.62
N GLY A 204 0.85 8.08 -19.27
CA GLY A 204 1.66 9.22 -18.88
C GLY A 204 1.56 9.50 -17.38
N LEU A 205 2.55 10.18 -16.85
CA LEU A 205 2.61 10.57 -15.45
C LEU A 205 3.19 11.98 -15.29
N PHE A 206 2.83 12.58 -14.18
CA PHE A 206 3.30 13.89 -13.77
C PHE A 206 3.66 13.83 -12.29
N ASP A 207 4.81 14.34 -11.87
CA ASP A 207 5.29 14.31 -10.49
C ASP A 207 5.73 15.72 -10.06
N LEU A 208 4.90 16.34 -9.22
CA LEU A 208 5.21 17.60 -8.58
C LEU A 208 5.58 17.31 -7.14
N ASN A 209 6.77 17.70 -6.72
CA ASN A 209 7.15 17.59 -5.33
C ASN A 209 7.94 18.80 -4.82
N TYR A 210 7.67 19.11 -3.57
CA TYR A 210 8.34 20.17 -2.83
C TYR A 210 8.97 19.55 -1.59
N THR A 211 10.23 19.85 -1.35
CA THR A 211 10.97 19.43 -0.16
C THR A 211 11.58 20.62 0.55
N ARG A 212 11.43 20.63 1.87
CA ARG A 212 12.17 21.50 2.79
C ARG A 212 12.81 20.65 3.86
N VAL A 213 14.09 20.88 4.10
CA VAL A 213 14.92 20.21 5.12
C VAL A 213 15.31 21.23 6.17
N SER A 214 15.11 20.92 7.43
CA SER A 214 15.51 21.72 8.60
C SER A 214 16.09 20.82 9.67
N ASP A 215 16.60 21.43 10.75
CA ASP A 215 17.19 20.76 11.90
C ASP A 215 18.29 19.76 11.50
N VAL A 216 19.15 20.21 10.59
CA VAL A 216 20.24 19.40 10.03
C VAL A 216 21.34 19.24 11.07
N ASN A 217 21.78 18.01 11.31
CA ASN A 217 22.86 17.71 12.22
C ASN A 217 24.25 17.93 11.59
N PRO A 218 25.31 18.10 12.41
CA PRO A 218 26.67 18.38 11.90
C PRO A 218 27.28 17.27 11.04
N VAL A 219 26.89 16.01 11.25
CA VAL A 219 27.38 14.87 10.43
C VAL A 219 26.81 14.96 9.03
N MET A 220 25.51 15.26 8.93
CA MET A 220 24.84 15.46 7.64
C MET A 220 25.40 16.69 6.91
N GLU A 221 25.65 17.79 7.62
CA GLU A 221 26.22 19.01 7.02
C GLU A 221 27.58 18.81 6.39
N LYS A 222 28.40 17.90 6.93
CA LYS A 222 29.71 17.55 6.40
C LYS A 222 29.69 16.57 5.23
N ASP A 223 28.53 15.97 4.92
CA ASP A 223 28.43 15.01 3.83
C ASP A 223 28.49 15.72 2.46
N PRO A 224 29.48 15.42 1.61
CA PRO A 224 29.64 16.07 0.30
C PRO A 224 28.46 15.86 -0.63
N TYR A 225 27.74 14.73 -0.51
CA TYR A 225 26.55 14.48 -1.32
C TYR A 225 25.38 15.37 -0.88
N PHE A 226 25.19 15.54 0.44
CA PHE A 226 24.18 16.44 0.97
C PHE A 226 24.43 17.89 0.56
N GLN A 227 25.69 18.36 0.63
CA GLN A 227 26.07 19.75 0.31
C GLN A 227 25.79 20.18 -1.14
N GLN A 228 25.63 19.23 -2.07
CA GLN A 228 25.29 19.50 -3.46
C GLN A 228 23.86 20.02 -3.64
N PHE A 229 22.99 19.83 -2.64
CA PHE A 229 21.58 20.12 -2.77
C PHE A 229 21.13 21.23 -1.81
N LYS A 230 20.21 22.10 -2.30
CA LYS A 230 19.57 23.11 -1.48
C LYS A 230 18.72 22.44 -0.41
N ARG A 231 18.56 23.10 0.75
CA ARG A 231 17.67 22.65 1.83
C ARG A 231 16.18 22.82 1.50
N LYS A 232 15.87 23.59 0.47
CA LYS A 232 14.52 23.90 0.02
C LYS A 232 14.47 23.92 -1.50
N TYR A 233 13.64 23.08 -2.09
CA TYR A 233 13.54 22.97 -3.54
C TYR A 233 12.19 22.38 -3.98
N PHE A 234 11.85 22.67 -5.23
CA PHE A 234 10.70 22.16 -5.94
C PHE A 234 11.17 21.37 -7.16
N ASN A 235 10.59 20.22 -7.39
CA ASN A 235 10.88 19.38 -8.55
C ASN A 235 9.61 19.18 -9.37
N VAL A 236 9.78 19.24 -10.67
CA VAL A 236 8.75 18.95 -11.67
C VAL A 236 9.26 17.83 -12.56
N GLY A 237 8.49 16.76 -12.62
CA GLY A 237 8.78 15.61 -13.44
C GLY A 237 7.60 15.21 -14.32
N ILE A 238 7.91 14.77 -15.53
CA ILE A 238 6.99 14.12 -16.45
C ILE A 238 7.52 12.75 -16.80
N GLY A 239 6.66 11.87 -17.29
CA GLY A 239 7.15 10.55 -17.67
C GLY A 239 6.09 9.67 -18.30
N GLY A 240 6.50 8.45 -18.57
CA GLY A 240 5.67 7.40 -19.12
C GLY A 240 5.64 6.14 -18.25
N LEU A 241 4.64 5.33 -18.44
CA LEU A 241 4.54 4.04 -17.77
C LEU A 241 3.95 2.97 -18.68
N ILE A 242 4.40 1.75 -18.44
CA ILE A 242 3.90 0.53 -19.08
C ILE A 242 3.52 -0.43 -17.94
N GLN A 243 2.36 -1.07 -18.05
CA GLN A 243 1.89 -1.98 -17.02
C GLN A 243 1.12 -3.15 -17.65
N TYR A 244 1.43 -4.37 -17.21
CA TYR A 244 0.62 -5.55 -17.44
C TYR A 244 0.06 -6.04 -16.10
N ASP A 245 -1.27 -6.05 -15.92
CA ASP A 245 -1.95 -6.29 -14.65
C ASP A 245 -3.10 -7.28 -14.78
N THR A 246 -2.88 -8.49 -14.30
CA THR A 246 -3.88 -9.58 -14.27
C THR A 246 -4.35 -9.92 -12.86
N ARG A 247 -4.07 -9.06 -11.87
CA ARG A 247 -4.48 -9.29 -10.49
C ARG A 247 -6.01 -9.32 -10.36
N ASP A 248 -6.49 -10.24 -9.55
CA ASP A 248 -7.92 -10.37 -9.20
C ASP A 248 -8.42 -9.18 -8.37
N ASP A 249 -7.54 -8.58 -7.57
CA ASP A 249 -7.79 -7.42 -6.73
C ASP A 249 -6.54 -6.56 -6.64
N VAL A 250 -6.69 -5.24 -6.74
CA VAL A 250 -5.55 -4.31 -6.68
C VAL A 250 -5.01 -4.14 -5.25
N ALA A 251 -5.89 -4.23 -4.25
CA ALA A 251 -5.55 -3.94 -2.86
C ALA A 251 -5.11 -5.16 -2.05
N THR A 252 -5.77 -6.30 -2.26
CA THR A 252 -5.49 -7.56 -1.56
C THR A 252 -5.47 -8.72 -2.56
N PRO A 253 -4.54 -8.70 -3.52
CA PRO A 253 -4.51 -9.70 -4.56
C PRO A 253 -4.22 -11.09 -4.00
N THR A 254 -4.94 -12.07 -4.54
CA THR A 254 -4.76 -13.49 -4.21
C THR A 254 -4.28 -14.30 -5.42
N ARG A 255 -4.49 -13.79 -6.62
CA ARG A 255 -4.09 -14.40 -7.91
C ARG A 255 -3.69 -13.34 -8.91
N GLY A 256 -2.93 -13.77 -9.92
CA GLY A 256 -2.50 -12.91 -11.01
C GLY A 256 -1.15 -12.27 -10.77
N MET A 257 -0.77 -11.36 -11.66
CA MET A 257 0.51 -10.69 -11.58
C MET A 257 0.41 -9.22 -12.00
N LEU A 258 1.39 -8.45 -11.58
CA LEU A 258 1.67 -7.10 -12.02
C LEU A 258 3.11 -7.03 -12.53
N LEU A 259 3.30 -6.63 -13.78
CA LEU A 259 4.58 -6.22 -14.32
C LEU A 259 4.46 -4.75 -14.71
N GLY A 260 5.36 -3.90 -14.21
CA GLY A 260 5.30 -2.46 -14.44
C GLY A 260 6.68 -1.86 -14.64
N ALA A 261 6.75 -0.86 -15.51
CA ALA A 261 7.90 0.00 -15.69
C ALA A 261 7.42 1.45 -15.73
N ASN A 262 8.09 2.33 -14.95
CA ASN A 262 7.87 3.76 -14.96
C ASN A 262 9.18 4.46 -15.28
N PHE A 263 9.13 5.44 -16.15
CA PHE A 263 10.23 6.35 -16.44
C PHE A 263 9.78 7.78 -16.06
N LYS A 264 10.58 8.48 -15.29
CA LYS A 264 10.34 9.87 -14.86
C LYS A 264 11.56 10.73 -15.19
N LEU A 265 11.31 11.85 -15.82
CA LEU A 265 12.29 12.85 -16.20
C LEU A 265 12.00 14.14 -15.45
N PHE A 266 12.90 14.55 -14.57
CA PHE A 266 12.84 15.80 -13.82
C PHE A 266 13.81 16.80 -14.39
N GLY A 267 13.40 18.08 -14.49
CA GLY A 267 14.26 19.05 -15.13
C GLY A 267 14.01 20.50 -14.75
N LYS A 268 15.12 21.28 -14.84
CA LYS A 268 15.07 22.75 -14.72
C LYS A 268 14.22 23.36 -15.85
N TYR A 269 14.22 22.74 -17.01
CA TYR A 269 13.39 23.13 -18.16
C TYR A 269 11.89 22.94 -17.93
N LEU A 270 11.49 22.14 -16.92
CA LEU A 270 10.10 21.98 -16.45
C LEU A 270 9.78 22.92 -15.27
N GLY A 271 10.72 23.74 -14.82
CA GLY A 271 10.59 24.59 -13.63
C GLY A 271 11.06 23.92 -12.34
N GLY A 272 11.69 22.76 -12.41
CA GLY A 272 12.30 22.06 -11.28
C GLY A 272 13.67 22.62 -10.88
N ALA A 273 14.18 22.19 -9.73
CA ALA A 273 15.48 22.66 -9.23
C ALA A 273 16.66 21.87 -9.79
N TYR A 274 16.47 20.58 -10.14
CA TYR A 274 17.53 19.65 -10.52
C TYR A 274 17.16 18.87 -11.77
N ASN A 275 18.20 18.41 -12.51
CA ASN A 275 18.03 17.54 -13.66
C ASN A 275 18.39 16.10 -13.27
N TYR A 276 17.39 15.22 -13.27
CA TYR A 276 17.59 13.81 -12.97
C TYR A 276 16.47 12.94 -13.54
N GLU A 277 16.75 11.67 -13.65
CA GLU A 277 15.82 10.67 -14.16
C GLU A 277 15.60 9.58 -13.11
N ILE A 278 14.42 8.98 -13.09
CA ILE A 278 14.11 7.82 -12.26
C ILE A 278 13.45 6.76 -13.11
N ILE A 279 14.04 5.58 -13.12
CA ILE A 279 13.50 4.37 -13.73
C ILE A 279 13.04 3.45 -12.60
N GLU A 280 11.79 3.02 -12.63
CA GLU A 280 11.23 2.06 -11.67
C GLU A 280 10.76 0.82 -12.43
N LEU A 281 11.24 -0.35 -12.02
CA LEU A 281 10.79 -1.64 -12.52
C LEU A 281 10.15 -2.42 -11.37
N GLU A 282 9.02 -3.05 -11.62
CA GLU A 282 8.29 -3.79 -10.61
C GLU A 282 7.66 -5.05 -11.18
N TYR A 283 7.86 -6.16 -10.51
CA TYR A 283 7.16 -7.41 -10.76
C TYR A 283 6.53 -7.91 -9.47
N ARG A 284 5.24 -8.24 -9.49
CA ARG A 284 4.52 -8.90 -8.40
C ARG A 284 3.78 -10.10 -8.94
N GLN A 285 3.77 -11.18 -8.18
CA GLN A 285 3.00 -12.37 -8.50
C GLN A 285 2.26 -12.86 -7.26
N PHE A 286 1.06 -13.37 -7.48
CA PHE A 286 0.18 -13.90 -6.43
C PHE A 286 -0.37 -15.25 -6.87
N LYS A 287 -0.28 -16.25 -5.99
CA LYS A 287 -0.83 -17.59 -6.22
C LYS A 287 -1.54 -18.11 -4.99
N ASN A 288 -2.77 -18.59 -5.17
CA ASN A 288 -3.43 -19.36 -4.12
C ASN A 288 -2.72 -20.69 -3.95
N VAL A 289 -2.37 -21.05 -2.72
CA VAL A 289 -1.59 -22.25 -2.41
C VAL A 289 -2.17 -22.96 -1.19
N PHE A 290 -2.05 -24.29 -1.17
CA PHE A 290 -2.35 -25.20 -0.06
C PHE A 290 -3.78 -25.18 0.47
N ARG A 291 -4.33 -24.05 0.87
CA ARG A 291 -5.65 -23.92 1.54
C ARG A 291 -6.44 -22.72 0.99
N PRO A 292 -7.77 -22.77 1.06
CA PRO A 292 -8.58 -21.58 0.80
C PRO A 292 -8.10 -20.40 1.65
N ARG A 293 -8.05 -19.21 1.07
CA ARG A 293 -7.56 -17.97 1.71
C ARG A 293 -6.08 -17.99 2.10
N SER A 294 -5.28 -18.83 1.45
CA SER A 294 -3.81 -18.82 1.53
C SER A 294 -3.23 -18.31 0.23
N THR A 295 -2.32 -17.35 0.31
CA THR A 295 -1.68 -16.74 -0.84
C THR A 295 -0.16 -16.76 -0.66
N LEU A 296 0.54 -17.30 -1.63
CA LEU A 296 1.97 -17.07 -1.79
C LEU A 296 2.14 -15.87 -2.71
N ALA A 297 2.76 -14.83 -2.19
CA ALA A 297 2.99 -13.57 -2.90
C ALA A 297 4.49 -13.30 -2.98
N TRP A 298 4.96 -12.78 -4.11
CA TRP A 298 6.33 -12.27 -4.20
C TRP A 298 6.41 -11.01 -5.04
N ILE A 299 7.40 -10.20 -4.71
CA ILE A 299 7.72 -8.95 -5.39
C ILE A 299 9.22 -8.91 -5.71
N ALA A 300 9.56 -8.45 -6.89
CA ALA A 300 10.87 -7.94 -7.23
C ALA A 300 10.72 -6.49 -7.70
N LYS A 301 11.50 -5.60 -7.13
CA LYS A 301 11.46 -4.18 -7.50
C LYS A 301 12.86 -3.60 -7.60
N SER A 302 13.05 -2.74 -8.61
CA SER A 302 14.26 -1.94 -8.80
C SER A 302 13.88 -0.47 -9.01
N GLN A 303 14.72 0.41 -8.53
CA GLN A 303 14.68 1.85 -8.83
C GLN A 303 16.08 2.34 -9.12
N ILE A 304 16.25 3.05 -10.23
CA ILE A 304 17.52 3.57 -10.71
C ILE A 304 17.35 5.07 -10.91
N GLY A 305 18.21 5.85 -10.27
CA GLY A 305 18.30 7.30 -10.43
C GLY A 305 19.54 7.68 -11.22
N LEU A 306 19.39 8.54 -12.21
CA LEU A 306 20.45 9.06 -13.06
C LEU A 306 20.53 10.59 -12.91
N GLY A 307 21.71 11.16 -13.06
CA GLY A 307 21.93 12.61 -12.95
C GLY A 307 21.99 13.11 -11.50
N ASP A 308 21.52 14.34 -11.27
CA ASP A 308 21.60 15.05 -9.98
C ASP A 308 20.44 14.69 -9.06
N VAL A 309 20.33 13.43 -8.67
CA VAL A 309 19.23 12.95 -7.82
C VAL A 309 19.34 13.53 -6.41
N PRO A 310 18.41 14.37 -5.94
CA PRO A 310 18.47 14.90 -4.58
C PRO A 310 18.48 13.78 -3.55
N PHE A 311 19.22 13.96 -2.45
CA PHE A 311 19.39 12.93 -1.42
C PHE A 311 18.06 12.43 -0.82
N THR A 312 17.02 13.27 -0.83
CA THR A 312 15.68 12.89 -0.38
C THR A 312 14.90 12.06 -1.39
N GLU A 313 15.36 12.02 -2.64
CA GLU A 313 14.75 11.30 -3.75
C GLU A 313 15.49 9.98 -4.08
N LEU A 314 16.65 9.78 -3.47
CA LEU A 314 17.40 8.52 -3.57
C LEU A 314 16.52 7.34 -3.13
N PRO A 315 16.50 6.23 -3.87
CA PRO A 315 15.81 5.03 -3.45
C PRO A 315 16.34 4.50 -2.11
N THR A 316 15.42 4.02 -1.29
CA THR A 316 15.72 3.49 0.04
C THR A 316 14.83 2.29 0.32
N PHE A 317 15.26 1.40 1.22
CA PHE A 317 14.41 0.37 1.81
C PHE A 317 14.32 0.50 3.34
N GLY A 318 13.52 -0.35 3.98
CA GLY A 318 13.24 -0.33 5.43
C GLY A 318 11.86 0.25 5.77
N SER A 319 10.98 0.40 4.77
CA SER A 319 9.61 0.83 5.00
C SER A 319 8.70 -0.35 5.38
N PRO A 320 7.50 -0.09 5.92
CA PRO A 320 6.50 -1.15 6.17
C PRO A 320 6.04 -1.91 4.91
N PHE A 321 6.42 -1.48 3.71
CA PHE A 321 5.96 -2.03 2.43
C PHE A 321 7.08 -2.70 1.62
N ASP A 322 8.29 -2.74 2.15
CA ASP A 322 9.43 -3.40 1.51
C ASP A 322 10.22 -4.28 2.51
N LEU A 323 11.51 -4.10 2.63
CA LEU A 323 12.37 -4.87 3.53
C LEU A 323 12.14 -4.45 4.99
N ARG A 324 11.02 -4.89 5.57
CA ARG A 324 10.64 -4.65 6.97
C ARG A 324 11.69 -5.23 7.91
N GLY A 325 12.13 -4.47 8.90
CA GLY A 325 13.19 -4.83 9.85
C GLY A 325 14.38 -3.91 9.79
N TYR A 326 14.55 -3.18 8.68
CA TYR A 326 15.52 -2.10 8.56
C TYR A 326 14.91 -0.78 9.01
N TYR A 327 15.74 0.13 9.54
CA TYR A 327 15.34 1.52 9.72
C TYR A 327 15.16 2.18 8.35
N MET A 328 14.03 2.86 8.18
CA MET A 328 13.70 3.55 6.94
C MET A 328 14.76 4.61 6.60
N GLY A 329 15.28 4.54 5.37
CA GLY A 329 16.30 5.47 4.90
C GLY A 329 17.72 5.21 5.41
N LYS A 330 17.96 4.13 6.17
CA LYS A 330 19.31 3.72 6.57
C LYS A 330 20.17 3.46 5.34
N TYR A 331 19.68 2.65 4.44
CA TYR A 331 20.37 2.33 3.19
C TYR A 331 19.76 3.10 2.04
N ARG A 332 20.55 3.95 1.42
CA ARG A 332 20.16 4.75 0.24
C ARG A 332 21.30 4.93 -0.71
N ASP A 333 21.02 4.84 -2.01
CA ASP A 333 21.96 5.17 -3.07
C ASP A 333 21.19 5.52 -4.35
N LYS A 334 21.85 5.82 -5.47
CA LYS A 334 21.18 6.14 -6.73
C LYS A 334 20.40 4.97 -7.32
N SER A 335 20.85 3.73 -7.08
CA SER A 335 20.14 2.54 -7.49
C SER A 335 19.81 1.62 -6.32
N MET A 336 18.72 0.88 -6.45
CA MET A 336 18.24 -0.08 -5.46
C MET A 336 17.51 -1.23 -6.15
N ALA A 337 17.73 -2.44 -5.65
CA ALA A 337 16.87 -3.59 -5.97
C ALA A 337 16.50 -4.37 -4.70
N TYR A 338 15.32 -4.98 -4.70
CA TYR A 338 14.94 -5.92 -3.65
C TYR A 338 13.93 -6.94 -4.16
N GLY A 339 13.92 -8.10 -3.49
CA GLY A 339 12.92 -9.14 -3.63
C GLY A 339 12.37 -9.59 -2.28
N ILE A 340 11.09 -9.93 -2.23
CA ILE A 340 10.43 -10.46 -1.02
C ILE A 340 9.51 -11.59 -1.45
N VAL A 341 9.52 -12.68 -0.70
CA VAL A 341 8.52 -13.76 -0.77
C VAL A 341 7.74 -13.75 0.53
N GLU A 342 6.41 -13.78 0.43
CA GLU A 342 5.51 -13.67 1.56
C GLU A 342 4.39 -14.71 1.48
N TYR A 343 4.24 -15.52 2.52
CA TYR A 343 3.10 -16.41 2.68
C TYR A 343 2.05 -15.75 3.58
N ARG A 344 0.82 -15.62 3.08
CA ARG A 344 -0.34 -15.03 3.76
C ARG A 344 -1.39 -16.09 3.98
N HIS A 345 -1.95 -16.17 5.18
CA HIS A 345 -3.04 -17.08 5.49
C HIS A 345 -4.10 -16.41 6.37
N MET A 346 -5.36 -16.48 5.94
CA MET A 346 -6.51 -16.07 6.74
C MET A 346 -7.28 -17.30 7.18
N PHE A 347 -7.58 -17.40 8.47
CA PHE A 347 -8.29 -18.57 9.02
C PHE A 347 -9.75 -18.62 8.57
N GLY A 348 -10.32 -19.81 8.59
CA GLY A 348 -11.72 -20.07 8.28
C GLY A 348 -12.08 -19.82 6.80
N SER A 349 -13.37 -19.87 6.51
CA SER A 349 -13.95 -19.66 5.18
C SER A 349 -14.61 -18.28 5.06
N PRO A 350 -14.93 -17.81 3.84
CA PRO A 350 -15.71 -16.61 3.62
C PRO A 350 -17.07 -16.62 4.34
N ALA A 351 -17.76 -17.77 4.38
CA ALA A 351 -19.03 -17.91 5.09
C ALA A 351 -18.87 -17.72 6.60
N LYS A 352 -17.82 -18.30 7.19
CA LYS A 352 -17.49 -18.07 8.62
C LYS A 352 -17.20 -16.60 8.91
N TYR A 353 -16.53 -15.90 8.01
CA TYR A 353 -16.31 -14.47 8.14
C TYR A 353 -17.62 -13.67 8.12
N LYS A 354 -18.49 -13.91 7.13
CA LYS A 354 -19.79 -13.23 7.00
C LYS A 354 -20.72 -13.54 8.18
N SER A 355 -20.65 -14.74 8.76
CA SER A 355 -21.41 -15.12 9.96
C SER A 355 -20.90 -14.47 11.25
N GLY A 356 -19.82 -13.71 11.18
CA GLY A 356 -19.24 -12.97 12.31
C GLY A 356 -18.35 -13.82 13.23
N ASN A 357 -17.82 -14.94 12.74
CA ASN A 357 -16.84 -15.73 13.46
C ASN A 357 -15.55 -14.94 13.63
N PHE A 358 -15.07 -14.81 14.87
CA PHE A 358 -13.87 -14.03 15.19
C PHE A 358 -12.59 -14.61 14.52
N TRP A 359 -12.39 -15.92 14.62
CA TRP A 359 -11.21 -16.57 14.06
C TRP A 359 -11.13 -16.46 12.54
N ALA A 360 -12.29 -16.40 11.86
CA ALA A 360 -12.31 -16.19 10.42
C ALA A 360 -11.90 -14.76 9.99
N LYS A 361 -11.76 -13.84 10.95
CA LYS A 361 -11.18 -12.52 10.74
C LYS A 361 -9.67 -12.48 10.99
N CYS A 362 -9.13 -13.49 11.66
CA CYS A 362 -7.72 -13.56 12.01
C CYS A 362 -6.91 -14.29 10.94
N GLY A 363 -5.63 -13.98 10.88
CA GLY A 363 -4.68 -14.60 9.98
C GLY A 363 -3.25 -14.28 10.37
N PHE A 364 -2.32 -14.81 9.62
CA PHE A 364 -0.90 -14.52 9.79
C PHE A 364 -0.17 -14.38 8.45
N VAL A 365 1.01 -13.83 8.53
CA VAL A 365 1.96 -13.74 7.41
C VAL A 365 3.35 -14.11 7.90
N ALA A 366 4.16 -14.67 7.01
CA ALA A 366 5.59 -14.82 7.19
C ALA A 366 6.29 -14.46 5.89
N TRP A 367 7.46 -13.82 5.98
CA TRP A 367 8.22 -13.41 4.80
C TRP A 367 9.71 -13.55 5.00
N VAL A 368 10.39 -13.65 3.87
CA VAL A 368 11.83 -13.47 3.71
C VAL A 368 12.07 -12.55 2.53
N GLY A 369 13.07 -11.71 2.63
CA GLY A 369 13.43 -10.79 1.57
C GLY A 369 14.92 -10.48 1.55
N THR A 370 15.35 -9.92 0.44
CA THR A 370 16.71 -9.43 0.26
C THR A 370 16.72 -8.17 -0.58
N GLY A 371 17.72 -7.31 -0.37
CA GLY A 371 17.85 -6.08 -1.15
C GLY A 371 19.25 -5.54 -1.13
N THR A 372 19.52 -4.68 -2.09
CA THR A 372 20.79 -4.05 -2.34
C THR A 372 20.65 -2.60 -2.78
N ILE A 373 21.69 -1.83 -2.61
CA ILE A 373 21.84 -0.46 -3.12
C ILE A 373 23.19 -0.30 -3.80
N GLY A 374 23.34 0.68 -4.67
CA GLY A 374 24.59 1.03 -5.33
C GLY A 374 24.48 2.35 -6.10
N GLU A 375 25.61 2.90 -6.54
CA GLU A 375 25.62 4.06 -7.44
C GLU A 375 24.91 3.73 -8.75
N THR A 376 25.20 2.55 -9.30
CA THR A 376 24.59 1.98 -10.50
C THR A 376 24.13 0.55 -10.24
N PRO A 377 23.32 -0.07 -11.11
CA PRO A 377 22.97 -1.49 -11.01
C PRO A 377 24.16 -2.45 -11.08
N PHE A 378 25.29 -2.01 -11.63
CA PHE A 378 26.51 -2.82 -11.71
C PHE A 378 27.26 -2.90 -10.37
N ASP A 379 26.90 -2.03 -9.38
CA ASP A 379 27.49 -1.96 -8.05
C ASP A 379 26.72 -2.76 -6.99
N TRP A 380 25.78 -3.61 -7.41
CA TRP A 380 24.97 -4.44 -6.50
C TRP A 380 25.73 -5.66 -5.97
N ASN A 381 26.82 -5.41 -5.25
CA ASN A 381 27.73 -6.44 -4.76
C ASN A 381 27.37 -6.97 -3.36
N LYS A 382 26.60 -6.20 -2.58
CA LYS A 382 26.23 -6.53 -1.21
C LYS A 382 24.72 -6.63 -1.06
N TRP A 383 24.25 -7.80 -0.66
CA TRP A 383 22.81 -8.05 -0.45
C TRP A 383 22.49 -8.19 1.03
N LYS A 384 21.46 -7.51 1.47
CA LYS A 384 20.97 -7.50 2.85
C LYS A 384 19.73 -8.35 2.96
N LEU A 385 19.76 -9.34 3.87
CA LEU A 385 18.62 -10.22 4.15
C LEU A 385 17.70 -9.61 5.20
N ASN A 386 16.40 -9.87 5.10
CA ASN A 386 15.44 -9.66 6.16
C ASN A 386 14.42 -10.79 6.21
N PHE A 387 13.81 -10.98 7.37
CA PHE A 387 12.70 -11.88 7.55
C PHE A 387 11.79 -11.37 8.66
N GLY A 388 10.60 -11.94 8.73
CA GLY A 388 9.66 -11.59 9.78
C GLY A 388 8.35 -12.33 9.67
N ALA A 389 7.48 -12.02 10.63
CA ALA A 389 6.14 -12.55 10.70
C ALA A 389 5.17 -11.47 11.17
N GLY A 390 3.89 -11.69 10.94
CA GLY A 390 2.87 -10.73 11.37
C GLY A 390 1.50 -11.34 11.51
N LEU A 391 0.65 -10.62 12.23
CA LEU A 391 -0.75 -10.95 12.42
C LEU A 391 -1.62 -10.14 11.47
N ARG A 392 -2.73 -10.72 11.08
CA ARG A 392 -3.76 -10.10 10.27
C ARG A 392 -5.08 -10.13 11.00
N PHE A 393 -5.80 -9.02 10.96
CA PHE A 393 -7.17 -8.94 11.42
C PHE A 393 -8.03 -8.26 10.38
N GLN A 394 -8.91 -9.02 9.76
CA GLN A 394 -9.80 -8.52 8.70
C GLN A 394 -10.88 -7.61 9.28
N MET A 395 -10.73 -6.31 9.08
CA MET A 395 -11.68 -5.30 9.53
C MET A 395 -12.92 -5.24 8.62
N GLN A 396 -12.68 -5.32 7.31
CA GLN A 396 -13.70 -5.32 6.26
C GLN A 396 -13.23 -6.23 5.11
N PRO A 397 -14.12 -6.66 4.21
CA PRO A 397 -13.68 -7.40 3.02
C PRO A 397 -12.56 -6.65 2.28
N GLY A 398 -11.46 -7.35 1.99
CA GLY A 398 -10.30 -6.76 1.34
C GLY A 398 -9.47 -5.77 2.21
N LYS A 399 -9.65 -5.76 3.55
CA LYS A 399 -8.97 -4.83 4.44
C LYS A 399 -8.58 -5.47 5.74
N ASN A 400 -7.28 -5.62 5.87
CA ASN A 400 -6.66 -6.23 7.03
C ASN A 400 -5.93 -5.17 7.85
N PHE A 401 -6.22 -5.10 9.14
CA PHE A 401 -5.27 -4.54 10.08
C PHE A 401 -4.08 -5.49 10.17
N ARG A 402 -2.90 -4.94 10.14
CA ARG A 402 -1.63 -5.63 10.07
C ARG A 402 -0.74 -5.24 11.25
N LEU A 403 -0.21 -6.23 11.95
CA LEU A 403 0.85 -6.08 12.93
C LEU A 403 2.02 -6.96 12.49
N ASP A 404 3.10 -6.36 12.05
CA ASP A 404 4.29 -7.05 11.53
C ASP A 404 5.49 -6.82 12.44
N ILE A 405 6.30 -7.86 12.61
CA ILE A 405 7.60 -7.79 13.30
C ILE A 405 8.66 -8.27 12.31
N GLY A 406 9.58 -7.37 11.97
CA GLY A 406 10.67 -7.63 11.03
C GLY A 406 12.03 -7.53 11.68
N LYS A 407 12.99 -8.30 11.16
CA LYS A 407 14.35 -8.41 11.67
C LYS A 407 15.39 -8.20 10.57
N GLU A 408 16.38 -7.35 10.86
CA GLU A 408 17.67 -7.28 10.13
C GLU A 408 18.63 -8.29 10.78
N PRO A 409 19.13 -9.32 10.07
CA PRO A 409 20.13 -10.24 10.61
C PRO A 409 21.41 -9.50 11.03
N GLY A 410 21.98 -9.89 12.17
CA GLY A 410 23.22 -9.29 12.68
C GLY A 410 23.06 -7.96 13.43
N GLN A 411 21.84 -7.39 13.46
CA GLN A 411 21.58 -6.19 14.27
C GLN A 411 20.75 -6.54 15.51
N PRO A 412 20.98 -5.89 16.67
CA PRO A 412 20.12 -6.06 17.82
C PRO A 412 18.73 -5.46 17.56
N GLY A 413 17.70 -6.04 18.17
CA GLY A 413 16.34 -5.54 18.09
C GLY A 413 15.55 -6.02 16.86
N MET A 414 14.26 -5.73 16.91
CA MET A 414 13.28 -5.98 15.85
C MET A 414 12.48 -4.72 15.60
N GLN A 415 11.98 -4.54 14.39
CA GLN A 415 11.14 -3.42 14.04
C GLN A 415 9.67 -3.86 14.02
N VAL A 416 8.80 -3.08 14.64
CA VAL A 416 7.36 -3.34 14.70
C VAL A 416 6.64 -2.36 13.80
N TYR A 417 5.63 -2.83 13.06
CA TYR A 417 4.84 -2.00 12.16
C TYR A 417 3.36 -2.30 12.33
N MET A 418 2.55 -1.24 12.42
CA MET A 418 1.09 -1.32 12.43
C MET A 418 0.53 -0.61 11.20
N ASN A 419 -0.25 -1.30 10.38
CA ASN A 419 -0.81 -0.80 9.14
C ASN A 419 -2.17 -1.44 8.81
N MET A 420 -2.87 -0.86 7.83
CA MET A 420 -4.20 -1.31 7.39
C MET A 420 -4.25 -1.91 5.98
N THR A 421 -3.10 -2.11 5.33
CA THR A 421 -3.00 -2.69 3.98
C THR A 421 -1.94 -3.77 3.95
N GLU A 422 -1.97 -4.66 2.98
CA GLU A 422 -0.87 -5.60 2.77
C GLU A 422 0.41 -4.88 2.32
N ALA A 423 1.56 -5.56 2.41
CA ALA A 423 2.86 -4.93 2.10
C ALA A 423 2.99 -4.62 0.60
N PHE A 424 2.43 -5.48 -0.29
CA PHE A 424 2.45 -5.28 -1.75
C PHE A 424 1.31 -6.06 -2.42
#